data_ea16215994c759fbc411a05bc10a85cd
#
_entry.id   ea16215994c759fbc411a05bc10a85cd
#
_cell.length_a   1.000
_cell.length_b   1.000
_cell.length_c   1.000
_cell.angle_alpha   90.00
_cell.angle_beta   90.00
_cell.angle_gamma   90.00
#
_symmetry.space_group_name_H-M   'P 1'
#
loop_
_entity.id
_entity.type
_entity.pdbx_description
1 polymer ?
#
loop_
_entity_poly.entity_id
_entity_poly.type
_entity_poly.pdbx_seq_one_letter_code
_entity_poly.pdbx_strand_id
1 'polypeptide(L)'
;MAEAGTTAATAADSNRTAIHGQIAARIDRLPLTRVQWQLAILVEVTWGFIIVDTDGIGARLYPFVWRPNHLITVLQYSVVQALQVGLGVLLGAYIMSWIADRYGRRPAILMSTLLGGIFLWPFAHVFDFWLLVVLSVLSTLGVGGIVATHAVYLSELIAPNVRSRVLLASQGSTAVVGVGVTLLAFAWIPSHWQWFVWVSAAIQIVVLLPLLYWLLPESPRWLEARGHHADAERAVAVLEERCARASSAPLPEPDHHRHPVVVAKKGAWRELFTSRQYRGRTLLLLACWLLCYPGIIYGVGAFAAVYMVDHGVTSHFVFMTFTIGYVVQFLGFQLNSRLGERVERRDTLCLLGVVFALAWIVVYFFPSPAVMATAVTVSRVCTGLFLFNLYNYTAVAFPTRVRSVAFAWTDGLGHFGAWAGVTLTGPLFLMGPNHLGWVLFIILPGAMLPALLIRIFGIRQAHAVLEQVSR
;
A
#
# COMPACT_ATOMS: atom_id res chain seq x y z
N MET A 1 -18.55 -7.38 -51.70
CA MET A 1 -18.26 -8.26 -50.53
C MET A 1 -17.37 -7.62 -49.47
N ALA A 2 -16.59 -6.60 -49.75
CA ALA A 2 -15.73 -5.91 -48.74
C ALA A 2 -16.49 -4.94 -47.82
N GLU A 3 -17.58 -4.32 -48.25
CA GLU A 3 -18.36 -3.37 -47.42
C GLU A 3 -19.23 -4.04 -46.37
N ALA A 4 -19.70 -5.28 -46.60
CA ALA A 4 -20.50 -6.01 -45.61
C ALA A 4 -19.65 -6.52 -44.43
N GLY A 5 -18.36 -6.74 -44.61
CA GLY A 5 -17.42 -7.14 -43.57
C GLY A 5 -17.07 -5.98 -42.61
N THR A 6 -16.98 -4.76 -43.14
CA THR A 6 -16.63 -3.56 -42.35
C THR A 6 -17.80 -3.09 -41.47
N THR A 7 -19.04 -3.19 -41.97
CA THR A 7 -20.25 -2.84 -41.21
C THR A 7 -20.57 -3.86 -40.11
N ALA A 8 -20.31 -5.15 -40.33
CA ALA A 8 -20.49 -6.17 -39.27
C ALA A 8 -19.44 -6.05 -38.16
N ALA A 9 -18.18 -5.72 -38.49
CA ALA A 9 -17.12 -5.48 -37.53
C ALA A 9 -17.39 -4.22 -36.69
N THR A 10 -17.88 -3.13 -37.31
CA THR A 10 -18.25 -1.89 -36.57
C THR A 10 -19.50 -2.07 -35.72
N ALA A 11 -20.49 -2.85 -36.14
CA ALA A 11 -21.68 -3.17 -35.36
C ALA A 11 -21.35 -4.09 -34.17
N ALA A 12 -20.46 -5.05 -34.33
CA ALA A 12 -19.98 -5.91 -33.25
C ALA A 12 -19.14 -5.12 -32.22
N ASP A 13 -18.33 -4.16 -32.67
CA ASP A 13 -17.54 -3.27 -31.80
C ASP A 13 -18.42 -2.25 -31.07
N SER A 14 -19.46 -1.70 -31.73
CA SER A 14 -20.43 -0.80 -31.11
C SER A 14 -21.30 -1.53 -30.09
N ASN A 15 -21.68 -2.77 -30.35
CA ASN A 15 -22.45 -3.60 -29.42
C ASN A 15 -21.59 -4.02 -28.20
N ARG A 16 -20.31 -4.36 -28.40
CA ARG A 16 -19.35 -4.61 -27.30
C ARG A 16 -19.14 -3.37 -26.44
N THR A 17 -19.03 -2.20 -27.06
CA THR A 17 -18.85 -0.92 -26.32
C THR A 17 -20.10 -0.54 -25.54
N ALA A 18 -21.28 -0.81 -26.05
CA ALA A 18 -22.55 -0.56 -25.35
C ALA A 18 -22.73 -1.49 -24.15
N ILE A 19 -22.38 -2.77 -24.26
CA ILE A 19 -22.45 -3.74 -23.16
C ILE A 19 -21.45 -3.38 -22.07
N HIS A 20 -20.20 -3.03 -22.40
CA HIS A 20 -19.18 -2.59 -21.43
C HIS A 20 -19.57 -1.35 -20.63
N GLY A 21 -20.40 -0.46 -21.18
CA GLY A 21 -20.93 0.71 -20.48
C GLY A 21 -21.99 0.38 -19.42
N GLN A 22 -22.71 -0.72 -19.57
CA GLN A 22 -23.87 -1.05 -18.70
C GLN A 22 -23.45 -1.46 -17.30
N ILE A 23 -22.48 -2.39 -17.15
CA ILE A 23 -21.99 -2.84 -15.84
C ILE A 23 -21.33 -1.69 -15.06
N ALA A 24 -20.52 -0.87 -15.75
CA ALA A 24 -19.89 0.28 -15.13
C ALA A 24 -20.91 1.30 -14.63
N ALA A 25 -21.93 1.64 -15.44
CA ALA A 25 -22.99 2.56 -15.07
C ALA A 25 -23.81 2.07 -13.85
N ARG A 26 -24.06 0.76 -13.77
CA ARG A 26 -24.77 0.13 -12.64
C ARG A 26 -23.95 0.17 -11.35
N ILE A 27 -22.64 -0.02 -11.41
CA ILE A 27 -21.78 0.14 -10.23
C ILE A 27 -21.70 1.60 -9.80
N ASP A 28 -21.58 2.52 -10.75
CA ASP A 28 -21.39 3.94 -10.47
C ASP A 28 -22.62 4.63 -9.89
N ARG A 29 -23.82 4.06 -10.09
CA ARG A 29 -25.06 4.52 -9.44
C ARG A 29 -25.22 4.10 -8.00
N LEU A 30 -24.41 3.13 -7.50
CA LEU A 30 -24.57 2.57 -6.16
C LEU A 30 -24.34 3.65 -5.10
N PRO A 31 -25.28 3.88 -4.20
CA PRO A 31 -25.09 4.81 -3.09
C PRO A 31 -24.08 4.26 -2.09
N LEU A 32 -23.42 5.13 -1.35
CA LEU A 32 -22.53 4.73 -0.27
C LEU A 32 -23.33 4.11 0.88
N THR A 33 -23.20 2.81 1.04
CA THR A 33 -23.89 2.02 2.08
C THR A 33 -22.88 1.27 2.94
N ARG A 34 -23.37 0.60 3.97
CA ARG A 34 -22.55 -0.31 4.79
C ARG A 34 -21.85 -1.40 3.97
N VAL A 35 -22.38 -1.77 2.81
CA VAL A 35 -21.80 -2.84 1.96
C VAL A 35 -20.43 -2.43 1.41
N GLN A 36 -20.31 -1.22 0.87
CA GLN A 36 -19.01 -0.73 0.37
C GLN A 36 -18.00 -0.56 1.51
N TRP A 37 -18.46 -0.11 2.68
CA TRP A 37 -17.60 -0.03 3.87
C TRP A 37 -17.13 -1.39 4.36
N GLN A 38 -18.01 -2.39 4.41
CA GLN A 38 -17.64 -3.76 4.80
C GLN A 38 -16.59 -4.37 3.87
N LEU A 39 -16.78 -4.23 2.55
CA LEU A 39 -15.82 -4.72 1.56
C LEU A 39 -14.47 -3.97 1.67
N ALA A 40 -14.50 -2.65 1.78
CA ALA A 40 -13.29 -1.85 1.90
C ALA A 40 -12.54 -2.17 3.20
N ILE A 41 -13.22 -2.22 4.35
CA ILE A 41 -12.60 -2.54 5.64
C ILE A 41 -12.02 -3.97 5.63
N LEU A 42 -12.72 -4.97 5.08
CA LEU A 42 -12.22 -6.34 5.01
C LEU A 42 -10.93 -6.44 4.19
N VAL A 43 -10.89 -5.80 3.03
CA VAL A 43 -9.72 -5.79 2.15
C VAL A 43 -8.56 -5.01 2.80
N GLU A 44 -8.84 -3.86 3.41
CA GLU A 44 -7.82 -3.04 4.06
C GLU A 44 -7.30 -3.65 5.37
N VAL A 45 -8.13 -4.34 6.14
CA VAL A 45 -7.69 -5.14 7.29
C VAL A 45 -6.76 -6.27 6.83
N THR A 46 -7.11 -6.94 5.74
CA THR A 46 -6.27 -8.00 5.17
C THR A 46 -4.94 -7.44 4.70
N TRP A 47 -4.95 -6.34 3.95
CA TRP A 47 -3.75 -5.64 3.55
C TRP A 47 -2.91 -5.20 4.75
N GLY A 48 -3.56 -4.65 5.79
CA GLY A 48 -2.90 -4.24 7.03
C GLY A 48 -2.22 -5.41 7.74
N PHE A 49 -2.88 -6.56 7.86
CA PHE A 49 -2.27 -7.76 8.45
C PHE A 49 -1.06 -8.23 7.66
N ILE A 50 -1.17 -8.37 6.34
CA ILE A 50 -0.08 -8.86 5.51
C ILE A 50 1.12 -7.91 5.56
N ILE A 51 0.93 -6.59 5.48
CA ILE A 51 2.02 -5.60 5.57
C ILE A 51 2.62 -5.53 6.98
N VAL A 52 1.79 -5.43 8.01
CA VAL A 52 2.28 -5.31 9.39
C VAL A 52 3.05 -6.56 9.81
N ASP A 53 2.64 -7.74 9.33
CA ASP A 53 3.39 -8.98 9.62
C ASP A 53 4.74 -9.01 8.93
N THR A 54 4.83 -8.59 7.69
CA THR A 54 6.09 -8.66 6.92
C THR A 54 7.11 -7.61 7.33
N ASP A 55 6.70 -6.36 7.37
CA ASP A 55 7.57 -5.30 7.92
C ASP A 55 7.74 -5.46 9.43
N GLY A 56 6.71 -5.99 10.07
CA GLY A 56 6.60 -6.09 11.48
C GLY A 56 7.37 -7.24 12.11
N ILE A 57 7.45 -8.40 11.46
CA ILE A 57 8.14 -9.56 12.05
C ILE A 57 9.62 -9.27 12.21
N GLY A 58 10.31 -8.84 11.17
CA GLY A 58 11.72 -8.49 11.25
C GLY A 58 11.98 -7.41 12.31
N ALA A 59 11.25 -6.31 12.27
CA ALA A 59 11.42 -5.20 13.19
C ALA A 59 11.10 -5.56 14.66
N ARG A 60 10.25 -6.56 14.89
CA ARG A 60 9.87 -7.03 16.24
C ARG A 60 10.73 -8.17 16.75
N LEU A 61 11.12 -9.12 15.89
CA LEU A 61 11.90 -10.27 16.32
C LEU A 61 13.41 -10.00 16.33
N TYR A 62 13.94 -9.21 15.38
CA TYR A 62 15.37 -8.96 15.30
C TYR A 62 15.95 -8.36 16.59
N PRO A 63 15.49 -7.21 17.10
CA PRO A 63 16.12 -6.58 18.27
C PRO A 63 15.92 -7.36 19.58
N PHE A 64 14.86 -8.15 19.69
CA PHE A 64 14.48 -8.78 20.95
C PHE A 64 14.66 -10.30 21.00
N VAL A 65 14.79 -10.95 19.84
CA VAL A 65 14.91 -12.40 19.74
C VAL A 65 16.14 -12.79 18.94
N TRP A 66 16.24 -12.35 17.70
CA TRP A 66 17.29 -12.85 16.80
C TRP A 66 18.70 -12.33 17.18
N ARG A 67 18.81 -11.03 17.45
CA ARG A 67 20.09 -10.41 17.83
C ARG A 67 20.60 -10.86 19.21
N PRO A 68 19.78 -10.87 20.30
CA PRO A 68 20.24 -11.35 21.62
C PRO A 68 20.65 -12.83 21.62
N ASN A 69 20.03 -13.65 20.78
CA ASN A 69 20.37 -15.07 20.63
C ASN A 69 21.45 -15.32 19.56
N HIS A 70 22.13 -14.29 19.06
CA HIS A 70 23.19 -14.37 18.05
C HIS A 70 22.79 -15.10 16.76
N LEU A 71 21.49 -15.10 16.41
CA LEU A 71 21.00 -15.79 15.21
C LEU A 71 21.43 -15.06 13.93
N ILE A 72 21.30 -13.73 13.92
CA ILE A 72 21.73 -12.89 12.78
C ILE A 72 22.31 -11.56 13.27
N THR A 73 23.25 -11.02 12.51
CA THR A 73 23.83 -9.68 12.70
C THR A 73 22.95 -8.60 12.10
N VAL A 74 23.23 -7.32 12.39
CA VAL A 74 22.51 -6.18 11.78
C VAL A 74 22.71 -6.13 10.26
N LEU A 75 23.87 -6.56 9.75
CA LEU A 75 24.13 -6.64 8.32
C LEU A 75 23.30 -7.74 7.66
N GLN A 76 23.24 -8.93 8.27
CA GLN A 76 22.37 -10.01 7.81
C GLN A 76 20.88 -9.62 7.87
N TYR A 77 20.47 -8.89 8.91
CA TYR A 77 19.11 -8.35 9.01
C TYR A 77 18.80 -7.39 7.85
N SER A 78 19.74 -6.49 7.49
CA SER A 78 19.57 -5.62 6.31
C SER A 78 19.42 -6.44 5.02
N VAL A 79 20.17 -7.54 4.86
CA VAL A 79 20.04 -8.44 3.70
C VAL A 79 18.66 -9.10 3.67
N VAL A 80 18.16 -9.59 4.81
CA VAL A 80 16.80 -10.16 4.91
C VAL A 80 15.77 -9.13 4.45
N GLN A 81 15.79 -7.93 5.02
CA GLN A 81 14.84 -6.86 4.69
C GLN A 81 14.96 -6.42 3.22
N ALA A 82 16.16 -6.32 2.69
CA ALA A 82 16.40 -5.96 1.29
C ALA A 82 15.83 -7.01 0.33
N LEU A 83 16.03 -8.30 0.60
CA LEU A 83 15.51 -9.39 -0.23
C LEU A 83 13.98 -9.53 -0.11
N GLN A 84 13.43 -9.29 1.09
CA GLN A 84 11.98 -9.19 1.26
C GLN A 84 11.37 -8.16 0.31
N VAL A 85 11.85 -6.92 0.39
CA VAL A 85 11.29 -5.81 -0.39
C VAL A 85 11.67 -5.91 -1.87
N GLY A 86 12.95 -6.15 -2.18
CA GLY A 86 13.44 -6.16 -3.55
C GLY A 86 13.03 -7.39 -4.35
N LEU A 87 12.98 -8.56 -3.74
CA LEU A 87 12.65 -9.80 -4.44
C LEU A 87 11.22 -10.25 -4.13
N GLY A 88 10.86 -10.37 -2.85
CA GLY A 88 9.56 -10.89 -2.44
C GLY A 88 8.41 -9.98 -2.88
N VAL A 89 8.46 -8.69 -2.52
CA VAL A 89 7.38 -7.75 -2.87
C VAL A 89 7.27 -7.55 -4.38
N LEU A 90 8.39 -7.34 -5.09
CA LEU A 90 8.37 -7.13 -6.54
C LEU A 90 7.86 -8.35 -7.31
N LEU A 91 8.38 -9.54 -7.01
CA LEU A 91 7.90 -10.78 -7.64
C LEU A 91 6.44 -11.05 -7.28
N GLY A 92 6.06 -10.84 -6.03
CA GLY A 92 4.69 -10.99 -5.56
C GLY A 92 3.73 -10.05 -6.30
N ALA A 93 4.08 -8.78 -6.44
CA ALA A 93 3.30 -7.81 -7.20
C ALA A 93 3.13 -8.23 -8.67
N TYR A 94 4.21 -8.67 -9.31
CA TYR A 94 4.17 -9.10 -10.71
C TYR A 94 3.32 -10.37 -10.89
N ILE A 95 3.58 -11.42 -10.10
CA ILE A 95 2.89 -12.70 -10.19
C ILE A 95 1.40 -12.53 -9.90
N MET A 96 1.05 -11.81 -8.83
CA MET A 96 -0.36 -11.64 -8.43
C MET A 96 -1.11 -10.67 -9.34
N SER A 97 -0.45 -9.67 -9.92
CA SER A 97 -1.05 -8.85 -10.98
C SER A 97 -1.39 -9.69 -12.21
N TRP A 98 -0.47 -10.60 -12.62
CA TRP A 98 -0.74 -11.53 -13.70
C TRP A 98 -1.90 -12.48 -13.38
N ILE A 99 -1.96 -13.02 -12.17
CA ILE A 99 -3.10 -13.84 -11.69
C ILE A 99 -4.39 -12.99 -11.67
N ALA A 100 -4.34 -11.77 -11.14
CA ALA A 100 -5.50 -10.88 -11.07
C ALA A 100 -6.05 -10.52 -12.45
N ASP A 101 -5.18 -10.34 -13.42
CA ASP A 101 -5.60 -10.06 -14.78
C ASP A 101 -6.17 -11.31 -15.47
N ARG A 102 -5.57 -12.48 -15.27
CA ARG A 102 -5.96 -13.71 -15.98
C ARG A 102 -7.12 -14.45 -15.34
N TYR A 103 -7.17 -14.54 -14.00
CA TYR A 103 -8.10 -15.40 -13.25
C TYR A 103 -9.08 -14.59 -12.38
N GLY A 104 -8.85 -13.29 -12.18
CA GLY A 104 -9.72 -12.42 -11.39
C GLY A 104 -9.03 -11.79 -10.18
N ARG A 105 -9.64 -10.72 -9.69
CA ARG A 105 -9.11 -9.96 -8.54
C ARG A 105 -9.20 -10.76 -7.25
N ARG A 106 -10.34 -11.44 -7.06
CA ARG A 106 -10.60 -12.27 -5.87
C ARG A 106 -9.58 -13.39 -5.68
N PRO A 107 -9.26 -14.26 -6.68
CA PRO A 107 -8.22 -15.27 -6.53
C PRO A 107 -6.84 -14.72 -6.18
N ALA A 108 -6.47 -13.58 -6.75
CA ALA A 108 -5.19 -12.94 -6.45
C ALA A 108 -5.11 -12.46 -4.99
N ILE A 109 -6.16 -11.87 -4.44
CA ILE A 109 -6.24 -11.46 -3.04
C ILE A 109 -6.20 -12.69 -2.11
N LEU A 110 -6.95 -13.74 -2.42
CA LEU A 110 -6.94 -14.99 -1.65
C LEU A 110 -5.56 -15.65 -1.63
N MET A 111 -4.91 -15.74 -2.80
CA MET A 111 -3.57 -16.31 -2.92
C MET A 111 -2.54 -15.47 -2.16
N SER A 112 -2.63 -14.15 -2.24
CA SER A 112 -1.75 -13.24 -1.48
C SER A 112 -1.89 -13.46 0.03
N THR A 113 -3.12 -13.61 0.53
CA THR A 113 -3.39 -13.87 1.95
C THR A 113 -2.87 -15.24 2.39
N LEU A 114 -3.06 -16.26 1.55
CA LEU A 114 -2.55 -17.61 1.82
C LEU A 114 -1.03 -17.64 1.90
N LEU A 115 -0.33 -17.03 0.93
CA LEU A 115 1.14 -17.01 0.90
C LEU A 115 1.72 -16.23 2.09
N GLY A 116 1.12 -15.09 2.44
CA GLY A 116 1.51 -14.33 3.62
C GLY A 116 1.49 -15.18 4.90
N GLY A 117 0.40 -15.88 5.15
CA GLY A 117 0.21 -16.67 6.37
C GLY A 117 0.98 -17.99 6.39
N ILE A 118 0.98 -18.77 5.29
CA ILE A 118 1.55 -20.12 5.27
C ILE A 118 3.08 -20.12 5.44
N PHE A 119 3.77 -19.16 4.83
CA PHE A 119 5.21 -19.04 4.96
C PHE A 119 5.65 -18.30 6.23
N LEU A 120 4.70 -17.65 6.92
CA LEU A 120 4.92 -17.07 8.23
C LEU A 120 4.98 -18.12 9.33
N TRP A 121 4.18 -19.18 9.22
CA TRP A 121 4.09 -20.24 10.24
C TRP A 121 5.45 -20.87 10.63
N PRO A 122 6.32 -21.25 9.67
CA PRO A 122 7.61 -21.87 9.99
C PRO A 122 8.62 -20.94 10.68
N PHE A 123 8.43 -19.60 10.62
CA PHE A 123 9.35 -18.65 11.26
C PHE A 123 9.56 -18.92 12.74
N ALA A 124 8.57 -19.48 13.43
CA ALA A 124 8.67 -19.83 14.85
C ALA A 124 9.74 -20.88 15.17
N HIS A 125 10.25 -21.58 14.15
CA HIS A 125 11.23 -22.67 14.29
C HIS A 125 12.52 -22.42 13.52
N VAL A 126 12.72 -21.23 12.95
CA VAL A 126 13.88 -20.94 12.12
C VAL A 126 15.01 -20.39 12.96
N PHE A 127 16.15 -21.09 12.88
CA PHE A 127 17.43 -20.72 13.50
C PHE A 127 18.57 -20.64 12.48
N ASP A 128 18.29 -20.86 11.20
CA ASP A 128 19.24 -20.75 10.09
C ASP A 128 18.99 -19.49 9.28
N PHE A 129 20.07 -18.76 8.94
CA PHE A 129 20.00 -17.51 8.22
C PHE A 129 19.39 -17.66 6.82
N TRP A 130 19.80 -18.68 6.06
CA TRP A 130 19.33 -18.83 4.68
C TRP A 130 17.87 -19.28 4.63
N LEU A 131 17.47 -20.15 5.56
CA LEU A 131 16.07 -20.55 5.67
C LEU A 131 15.19 -19.35 6.07
N LEU A 132 15.67 -18.48 6.97
CA LEU A 132 15.01 -17.23 7.33
C LEU A 132 14.83 -16.33 6.09
N VAL A 133 15.88 -16.17 5.27
CA VAL A 133 15.81 -15.40 4.01
C VAL A 133 14.76 -15.97 3.08
N VAL A 134 14.79 -17.29 2.84
CA VAL A 134 13.84 -17.94 1.91
C VAL A 134 12.39 -17.76 2.37
N LEU A 135 12.10 -18.03 3.64
CA LEU A 135 10.75 -17.87 4.19
C LEU A 135 10.30 -16.40 4.17
N SER A 136 11.21 -15.48 4.45
CA SER A 136 10.94 -14.04 4.36
C SER A 136 10.53 -13.64 2.94
N VAL A 137 11.27 -14.05 1.93
CA VAL A 137 10.95 -13.77 0.52
C VAL A 137 9.62 -14.41 0.13
N LEU A 138 9.37 -15.67 0.51
CA LEU A 138 8.13 -16.38 0.16
C LEU A 138 6.89 -15.76 0.84
N SER A 139 6.99 -15.34 2.10
CA SER A 139 5.88 -14.67 2.79
C SER A 139 5.59 -13.29 2.16
N THR A 140 6.60 -12.57 1.73
CA THR A 140 6.46 -11.25 1.09
C THR A 140 5.97 -11.29 -0.35
N LEU A 141 5.92 -12.46 -1.00
CA LEU A 141 5.12 -12.62 -2.23
C LEU A 141 3.64 -12.25 -1.98
N GLY A 142 3.10 -12.61 -0.81
CA GLY A 142 1.75 -12.23 -0.39
C GLY A 142 1.60 -10.71 -0.24
N VAL A 143 2.61 -10.02 0.34
CA VAL A 143 2.61 -8.55 0.46
C VAL A 143 2.56 -7.88 -0.90
N GLY A 144 3.48 -8.23 -1.78
CA GLY A 144 3.51 -7.64 -3.14
C GLY A 144 2.18 -7.85 -3.86
N GLY A 145 1.60 -9.04 -3.71
CA GLY A 145 0.32 -9.36 -4.33
C GLY A 145 -0.84 -8.51 -3.82
N ILE A 146 -0.99 -8.36 -2.51
CA ILE A 146 -2.09 -7.56 -1.95
C ILE A 146 -1.90 -6.07 -2.25
N VAL A 147 -0.66 -5.56 -2.20
CA VAL A 147 -0.33 -4.17 -2.58
C VAL A 147 -0.76 -3.86 -4.00
N ALA A 148 -0.48 -4.77 -4.94
CA ALA A 148 -0.81 -4.58 -6.35
C ALA A 148 -2.32 -4.69 -6.66
N THR A 149 -3.09 -5.42 -5.84
CA THR A 149 -4.47 -5.81 -6.19
C THR A 149 -5.55 -5.11 -5.38
N HIS A 150 -5.33 -4.78 -4.10
CA HIS A 150 -6.38 -4.27 -3.19
C HIS A 150 -7.03 -2.97 -3.67
N ALA A 151 -6.22 -1.96 -4.02
CA ALA A 151 -6.73 -0.66 -4.45
C ALA A 151 -7.44 -0.74 -5.81
N VAL A 152 -6.92 -1.55 -6.73
CA VAL A 152 -7.56 -1.80 -8.03
C VAL A 152 -8.91 -2.45 -7.81
N TYR A 153 -8.99 -3.54 -7.02
CA TYR A 153 -10.21 -4.24 -6.70
C TYR A 153 -11.26 -3.30 -6.09
N LEU A 154 -10.90 -2.54 -5.06
CA LEU A 154 -11.82 -1.59 -4.43
C LEU A 154 -12.27 -0.49 -5.38
N SER A 155 -11.38 -0.01 -6.27
CA SER A 155 -11.72 0.99 -7.27
C SER A 155 -12.72 0.49 -8.33
N GLU A 156 -12.76 -0.81 -8.56
CA GLU A 156 -13.69 -1.46 -9.48
C GLU A 156 -15.08 -1.69 -8.87
N LEU A 157 -15.20 -1.69 -7.53
CA LEU A 157 -16.46 -1.94 -6.80
C LEU A 157 -17.12 -0.68 -6.23
N ILE A 158 -16.38 0.41 -6.07
CA ILE A 158 -16.84 1.64 -5.40
C ILE A 158 -17.09 2.73 -6.44
N ALA A 159 -18.25 3.38 -6.33
CA ALA A 159 -18.65 4.47 -7.22
C ALA A 159 -17.63 5.64 -7.18
N PRO A 160 -17.31 6.28 -8.33
CA PRO A 160 -16.26 7.30 -8.43
C PRO A 160 -16.43 8.49 -7.50
N ASN A 161 -17.67 8.94 -7.28
CA ASN A 161 -18.00 10.09 -6.45
C ASN A 161 -17.68 9.91 -4.95
N VAL A 162 -17.62 8.66 -4.45
CA VAL A 162 -17.34 8.35 -3.05
C VAL A 162 -16.03 7.56 -2.86
N ARG A 163 -15.43 7.11 -3.97
CA ARG A 163 -14.24 6.23 -3.98
C ARG A 163 -13.09 6.77 -3.15
N SER A 164 -12.66 8.00 -3.41
CA SER A 164 -11.53 8.61 -2.68
C SER A 164 -11.78 8.68 -1.17
N ARG A 165 -13.00 9.04 -0.77
CA ARG A 165 -13.39 9.11 0.65
C ARG A 165 -13.35 7.73 1.30
N VAL A 166 -13.92 6.71 0.64
CA VAL A 166 -13.95 5.34 1.19
C VAL A 166 -12.54 4.77 1.27
N LEU A 167 -11.75 4.87 0.21
CA LEU A 167 -10.37 4.38 0.20
C LEU A 167 -9.51 5.04 1.28
N LEU A 168 -9.52 6.37 1.39
CA LEU A 168 -8.73 7.08 2.40
C LEU A 168 -9.15 6.76 3.83
N ALA A 169 -10.47 6.67 4.07
CA ALA A 169 -10.95 6.39 5.43
C ALA A 169 -10.77 4.92 5.82
N SER A 170 -10.98 3.97 4.89
CA SER A 170 -10.79 2.54 5.16
C SER A 170 -9.33 2.18 5.44
N GLN A 171 -8.37 2.93 4.91
CA GLN A 171 -6.96 2.74 5.23
C GLN A 171 -6.61 2.96 6.71
N GLY A 172 -7.44 3.70 7.45
CA GLY A 172 -7.37 3.73 8.91
C GLY A 172 -7.44 2.35 9.56
N SER A 173 -8.07 1.36 8.90
CA SER A 173 -8.12 -0.03 9.37
C SER A 173 -6.73 -0.67 9.51
N THR A 174 -5.76 -0.27 8.68
CA THR A 174 -4.37 -0.76 8.79
C THR A 174 -3.71 -0.32 10.10
N ALA A 175 -4.02 0.88 10.55
CA ALA A 175 -3.54 1.36 11.84
C ALA A 175 -4.20 0.61 13.02
N VAL A 176 -5.49 0.26 12.90
CA VAL A 176 -6.18 -0.58 13.89
C VAL A 176 -5.53 -1.96 13.97
N VAL A 177 -5.21 -2.57 12.82
CA VAL A 177 -4.44 -3.83 12.75
C VAL A 177 -3.08 -3.66 13.42
N GLY A 178 -2.38 -2.56 13.13
CA GLY A 178 -1.10 -2.24 13.74
C GLY A 178 -1.16 -2.19 15.27
N VAL A 179 -2.22 -1.61 15.84
CA VAL A 179 -2.47 -1.65 17.30
C VAL A 179 -2.60 -3.10 17.79
N GLY A 180 -3.45 -3.91 17.14
CA GLY A 180 -3.64 -5.32 17.53
C GLY A 180 -2.35 -6.12 17.48
N VAL A 181 -1.61 -6.04 16.39
CA VAL A 181 -0.33 -6.77 16.21
C VAL A 181 0.74 -6.31 17.21
N THR A 182 0.82 -5.01 17.52
CA THR A 182 1.78 -4.53 18.54
C THR A 182 1.39 -4.90 19.97
N LEU A 183 0.11 -5.02 20.28
CA LEU A 183 -0.37 -5.55 21.56
C LEU A 183 -0.04 -7.04 21.71
N LEU A 184 -0.20 -7.84 20.65
CA LEU A 184 0.24 -9.23 20.65
C LEU A 184 1.76 -9.34 20.85
N ALA A 185 2.54 -8.48 20.17
CA ALA A 185 3.99 -8.42 20.36
C ALA A 185 4.36 -8.03 21.80
N PHE A 186 3.68 -7.04 22.36
CA PHE A 186 3.85 -6.61 23.75
C PHE A 186 3.60 -7.76 24.75
N ALA A 187 2.58 -8.57 24.50
CA ALA A 187 2.21 -9.67 25.40
C ALA A 187 3.19 -10.86 25.32
N TRP A 188 3.82 -11.12 24.17
CA TRP A 188 4.54 -12.37 23.94
C TRP A 188 6.03 -12.24 23.65
N ILE A 189 6.52 -11.09 23.19
CA ILE A 189 7.94 -10.87 22.90
C ILE A 189 8.64 -10.26 24.13
N PRO A 190 9.81 -10.77 24.55
CA PRO A 190 10.60 -11.83 23.88
C PRO A 190 10.26 -13.25 24.33
N SER A 191 9.57 -13.45 25.47
CA SER A 191 9.54 -14.74 26.19
C SER A 191 8.79 -15.85 25.45
N HIS A 192 7.76 -15.49 24.70
CA HIS A 192 6.86 -16.42 24.01
C HIS A 192 6.66 -16.00 22.54
N TRP A 193 7.71 -15.52 21.89
CA TRP A 193 7.65 -14.96 20.54
C TRP A 193 7.10 -15.92 19.47
N GLN A 194 7.21 -17.24 19.68
CA GLN A 194 6.64 -18.24 18.79
C GLN A 194 5.10 -18.10 18.71
N TRP A 195 4.44 -17.85 19.85
CA TRP A 195 3.00 -17.61 19.88
C TRP A 195 2.59 -16.39 19.07
N PHE A 196 3.40 -15.32 19.13
CA PHE A 196 3.18 -14.14 18.28
C PHE A 196 3.15 -14.52 16.79
N VAL A 197 4.14 -15.29 16.33
CA VAL A 197 4.25 -15.73 14.93
C VAL A 197 3.07 -16.66 14.55
N TRP A 198 2.78 -17.65 15.37
CA TRP A 198 1.72 -18.62 15.06
C TRP A 198 0.32 -17.99 15.04
N VAL A 199 0.03 -17.11 15.99
CA VAL A 199 -1.28 -16.44 16.04
C VAL A 199 -1.42 -15.44 14.87
N SER A 200 -0.38 -14.72 14.51
CA SER A 200 -0.39 -13.87 13.32
C SER A 200 -0.66 -14.67 12.04
N ALA A 201 0.01 -15.80 11.85
CA ALA A 201 -0.23 -16.71 10.73
C ALA A 201 -1.65 -17.31 10.77
N ALA A 202 -2.11 -17.73 11.96
CA ALA A 202 -3.45 -18.31 12.13
C ALA A 202 -4.56 -17.29 11.82
N ILE A 203 -4.42 -16.03 12.20
CA ILE A 203 -5.37 -14.97 11.85
C ILE A 203 -5.50 -14.86 10.32
N GLN A 204 -4.40 -14.88 9.58
CA GLN A 204 -4.43 -14.80 8.13
C GLN A 204 -5.10 -16.04 7.50
N ILE A 205 -4.73 -17.25 7.92
CA ILE A 205 -5.17 -18.50 7.29
C ILE A 205 -6.56 -18.92 7.77
N VAL A 206 -6.83 -18.82 9.09
CA VAL A 206 -8.05 -19.39 9.70
C VAL A 206 -9.18 -18.37 9.79
N VAL A 207 -8.86 -17.06 9.86
CA VAL A 207 -9.86 -16.01 9.99
C VAL A 207 -10.03 -15.23 8.68
N LEU A 208 -8.97 -14.59 8.20
CA LEU A 208 -9.08 -13.68 7.06
C LEU A 208 -9.33 -14.43 5.74
N LEU A 209 -8.62 -15.52 5.49
CA LEU A 209 -8.77 -16.26 4.23
C LEU A 209 -10.20 -16.82 4.05
N PRO A 210 -10.86 -17.49 5.05
CA PRO A 210 -12.25 -17.87 4.94
C PRO A 210 -13.21 -16.68 4.81
N LEU A 211 -13.01 -15.58 5.58
CA LEU A 211 -13.85 -14.41 5.46
C LEU A 211 -13.78 -13.79 4.06
N LEU A 212 -12.60 -13.68 3.48
CA LEU A 212 -12.43 -13.23 2.10
C LEU A 212 -13.10 -14.19 1.12
N TYR A 213 -12.93 -15.50 1.32
CA TYR A 213 -13.51 -16.50 0.44
C TYR A 213 -15.04 -16.39 0.38
N TRP A 214 -15.71 -16.17 1.50
CA TRP A 214 -17.19 -16.14 1.55
C TRP A 214 -17.78 -14.73 1.28
N LEU A 215 -17.08 -13.68 1.65
CA LEU A 215 -17.65 -12.33 1.59
C LEU A 215 -17.21 -11.52 0.35
N LEU A 216 -16.06 -11.85 -0.24
CA LEU A 216 -15.51 -11.07 -1.34
C LEU A 216 -16.12 -11.52 -2.68
N PRO A 217 -16.89 -10.68 -3.39
CA PRO A 217 -17.34 -10.98 -4.75
C PRO A 217 -16.18 -10.85 -5.74
N GLU A 218 -16.29 -11.44 -6.93
CA GLU A 218 -15.40 -11.07 -8.02
C GLU A 218 -15.76 -9.69 -8.57
N SER A 219 -14.80 -9.00 -9.20
CA SER A 219 -15.04 -7.71 -9.81
C SER A 219 -15.96 -7.82 -11.03
N PRO A 220 -17.17 -7.21 -11.01
CA PRO A 220 -18.04 -7.25 -12.18
C PRO A 220 -17.43 -6.54 -13.40
N ARG A 221 -16.62 -5.49 -13.19
CA ARG A 221 -15.91 -4.79 -14.27
C ARG A 221 -14.85 -5.67 -14.93
N TRP A 222 -14.14 -6.48 -14.13
CA TRP A 222 -13.17 -7.44 -14.66
C TRP A 222 -13.86 -8.57 -15.43
N LEU A 223 -14.95 -9.13 -14.89
CA LEU A 223 -15.75 -10.17 -15.56
C LEU A 223 -16.24 -9.68 -16.93
N GLU A 224 -16.77 -8.47 -16.97
CA GLU A 224 -17.24 -7.83 -18.21
C GLU A 224 -16.11 -7.66 -19.22
N ALA A 225 -14.95 -7.12 -18.78
CA ALA A 225 -13.78 -6.91 -19.63
C ALA A 225 -13.20 -8.21 -20.21
N ARG A 226 -13.47 -9.36 -19.55
CA ARG A 226 -13.04 -10.68 -20.00
C ARG A 226 -14.10 -11.42 -20.84
N GLY A 227 -15.27 -10.81 -21.06
CA GLY A 227 -16.36 -11.42 -21.83
C GLY A 227 -17.21 -12.42 -21.02
N HIS A 228 -17.04 -12.48 -19.70
CA HIS A 228 -17.89 -13.29 -18.81
C HIS A 228 -19.17 -12.53 -18.42
N HIS A 229 -19.96 -12.16 -19.43
CA HIS A 229 -21.11 -11.25 -19.28
C HIS A 229 -22.17 -11.77 -18.29
N ALA A 230 -22.51 -13.08 -18.35
CA ALA A 230 -23.48 -13.67 -17.44
C ALA A 230 -23.03 -13.67 -15.98
N ASP A 231 -21.70 -13.80 -15.73
CA ASP A 231 -21.15 -13.74 -14.39
C ASP A 231 -21.07 -12.30 -13.89
N ALA A 232 -20.73 -11.35 -14.79
CA ALA A 232 -20.73 -9.93 -14.50
C ALA A 232 -22.13 -9.43 -14.08
N GLU A 233 -23.18 -9.83 -14.85
CA GLU A 233 -24.58 -9.53 -14.55
C GLU A 233 -24.98 -10.08 -13.18
N ARG A 234 -24.63 -11.34 -12.88
CA ARG A 234 -24.93 -11.94 -11.57
C ARG A 234 -24.21 -11.21 -10.44
N ALA A 235 -22.92 -10.89 -10.63
CA ALA A 235 -22.13 -10.22 -9.61
C ALA A 235 -22.61 -8.80 -9.32
N VAL A 236 -22.97 -8.01 -10.35
CA VAL A 236 -23.51 -6.67 -10.14
C VAL A 236 -24.92 -6.71 -9.53
N ALA A 237 -25.78 -7.66 -9.93
CA ALA A 237 -27.12 -7.82 -9.36
C ALA A 237 -27.07 -8.13 -7.86
N VAL A 238 -26.15 -8.99 -7.41
CA VAL A 238 -25.95 -9.26 -5.99
C VAL A 238 -25.48 -8.01 -5.23
N LEU A 239 -24.59 -7.19 -5.82
CA LEU A 239 -24.15 -5.94 -5.20
C LEU A 239 -25.31 -4.93 -5.12
N GLU A 240 -26.10 -4.78 -6.18
CA GLU A 240 -27.28 -3.90 -6.20
C GLU A 240 -28.30 -4.33 -5.15
N GLU A 241 -28.62 -5.62 -5.05
CA GLU A 241 -29.54 -6.14 -4.05
C GLU A 241 -29.06 -5.87 -2.62
N ARG A 242 -27.78 -6.12 -2.33
CA ARG A 242 -27.18 -5.83 -1.02
C ARG A 242 -27.24 -4.32 -0.70
N CYS A 243 -26.92 -3.47 -1.69
CA CYS A 243 -26.97 -2.02 -1.53
C CYS A 243 -28.42 -1.51 -1.37
N ALA A 244 -29.37 -2.04 -2.14
CA ALA A 244 -30.78 -1.68 -2.04
C ALA A 244 -31.35 -2.04 -0.66
N ARG A 245 -31.01 -3.24 -0.12
CA ARG A 245 -31.40 -3.64 1.24
C ARG A 245 -30.75 -2.77 2.33
N ALA A 246 -29.60 -2.16 2.04
CA ALA A 246 -28.87 -1.34 2.99
C ALA A 246 -29.17 0.18 2.84
N SER A 247 -29.89 0.57 1.80
CA SER A 247 -30.27 1.94 1.50
C SER A 247 -31.69 2.22 1.98
N SER A 248 -31.92 3.44 2.44
CA SER A 248 -33.28 3.94 2.76
C SER A 248 -34.04 4.47 1.55
N ALA A 249 -33.37 4.61 0.41
CA ALA A 249 -33.95 5.14 -0.83
C ALA A 249 -33.76 4.12 -1.97
N PRO A 250 -34.61 4.12 -2.99
CA PRO A 250 -34.45 3.32 -4.20
C PRO A 250 -33.13 3.67 -4.89
N LEU A 251 -32.53 2.69 -5.58
CA LEU A 251 -31.30 2.91 -6.35
C LEU A 251 -31.59 3.89 -7.49
N PRO A 252 -30.73 4.90 -7.74
CA PRO A 252 -30.84 5.80 -8.89
C PRO A 252 -30.81 5.01 -10.21
N GLU A 253 -31.34 5.60 -11.29
CA GLU A 253 -31.20 5.01 -12.62
C GLU A 253 -29.75 5.04 -13.10
N PRO A 254 -29.27 4.00 -13.84
CA PRO A 254 -27.92 3.98 -14.38
C PRO A 254 -27.73 5.07 -15.45
N ASP A 255 -26.67 5.85 -15.35
CA ASP A 255 -26.32 6.86 -16.37
C ASP A 255 -25.38 6.23 -17.41
N HIS A 256 -25.95 5.80 -18.53
CA HIS A 256 -25.24 5.15 -19.62
C HIS A 256 -24.39 6.12 -20.48
N HIS A 257 -24.57 7.45 -20.32
CA HIS A 257 -23.90 8.46 -21.14
C HIS A 257 -22.51 8.89 -20.61
N ARG A 258 -22.17 8.54 -19.38
CA ARG A 258 -20.93 9.02 -18.69
C ARG A 258 -19.68 8.21 -18.94
N HIS A 259 -19.73 7.10 -19.65
CA HIS A 259 -18.60 6.16 -19.70
C HIS A 259 -18.07 5.91 -21.11
N PRO A 260 -17.26 6.82 -21.68
CA PRO A 260 -16.42 6.42 -22.80
C PRO A 260 -15.37 5.42 -22.31
N VAL A 261 -15.35 4.23 -22.92
CA VAL A 261 -14.32 3.22 -22.64
C VAL A 261 -12.97 3.78 -23.08
N VAL A 262 -12.14 4.17 -22.10
CA VAL A 262 -10.77 4.60 -22.39
C VAL A 262 -9.89 3.37 -22.49
N VAL A 263 -9.76 2.84 -23.70
CA VAL A 263 -8.83 1.73 -23.99
C VAL A 263 -7.39 2.24 -23.87
N ALA A 264 -6.60 1.63 -22.99
CA ALA A 264 -5.17 1.90 -22.90
C ALA A 264 -4.49 1.55 -24.24
N LYS A 265 -3.89 2.54 -24.92
CA LYS A 265 -3.14 2.29 -26.16
C LYS A 265 -1.89 1.48 -25.86
N LYS A 266 -1.61 0.44 -26.69
CA LYS A 266 -0.31 -0.26 -26.67
C LYS A 266 0.82 0.77 -26.82
N GLY A 267 1.83 0.71 -25.93
CA GLY A 267 2.96 1.65 -25.98
C GLY A 267 2.76 2.97 -25.22
N ALA A 268 1.71 3.11 -24.41
CA ALA A 268 1.45 4.30 -23.59
C ALA A 268 2.63 4.71 -22.69
N TRP A 269 3.52 3.79 -22.32
CA TRP A 269 4.73 4.09 -21.54
C TRP A 269 5.71 5.02 -22.25
N ARG A 270 5.78 4.95 -23.59
CA ARG A 270 6.65 5.85 -24.38
C ARG A 270 6.22 7.29 -24.23
N GLU A 271 4.92 7.54 -24.14
CA GLU A 271 4.36 8.88 -23.97
C GLU A 271 4.82 9.54 -22.66
N LEU A 272 5.05 8.76 -21.60
CA LEU A 272 5.56 9.27 -20.32
C LEU A 272 6.95 9.92 -20.44
N PHE A 273 7.78 9.41 -21.35
CA PHE A 273 9.17 9.88 -21.52
C PHE A 273 9.36 10.78 -22.74
N THR A 274 8.52 10.67 -23.76
CA THR A 274 8.63 11.50 -24.99
C THR A 274 7.85 12.79 -24.90
N SER A 275 6.69 12.81 -24.21
CA SER A 275 5.92 14.02 -24.01
C SER A 275 6.65 15.00 -23.08
N ARG A 276 6.88 16.25 -23.55
CA ARG A 276 7.49 17.30 -22.74
C ARG A 276 6.74 17.55 -21.42
N GLN A 277 5.44 17.38 -21.43
CA GLN A 277 4.57 17.58 -20.27
C GLN A 277 4.71 16.46 -19.24
N TYR A 278 4.73 15.17 -19.67
CA TYR A 278 4.73 14.05 -18.75
C TYR A 278 6.15 13.66 -18.29
N ARG A 279 7.17 13.88 -19.12
CA ARG A 279 8.55 13.53 -18.79
C ARG A 279 9.01 14.15 -17.48
N GLY A 280 8.78 15.46 -17.28
CA GLY A 280 9.15 16.12 -16.02
C GLY A 280 8.40 15.57 -14.81
N ARG A 281 7.09 15.31 -14.95
CA ARG A 281 6.25 14.73 -13.88
C ARG A 281 6.68 13.30 -13.55
N THR A 282 6.96 12.48 -14.57
CA THR A 282 7.41 11.10 -14.41
C THR A 282 8.75 11.03 -13.69
N LEU A 283 9.73 11.82 -14.11
CA LEU A 283 11.06 11.85 -13.48
C LEU A 283 10.99 12.37 -12.05
N LEU A 284 10.21 13.43 -11.80
CA LEU A 284 9.99 13.96 -10.45
C LEU A 284 9.40 12.90 -9.52
N LEU A 285 8.31 12.25 -9.95
CA LEU A 285 7.63 11.26 -9.10
C LEU A 285 8.47 9.99 -8.93
N LEU A 286 9.17 9.54 -9.96
CA LEU A 286 10.12 8.43 -9.84
C LEU A 286 11.21 8.76 -8.81
N ALA A 287 11.80 9.96 -8.85
CA ALA A 287 12.79 10.38 -7.87
C ALA A 287 12.20 10.44 -6.45
N CYS A 288 10.97 10.94 -6.30
CA CYS A 288 10.30 10.97 -5.01
C CYS A 288 10.03 9.57 -4.45
N TRP A 289 9.57 8.62 -5.27
CA TRP A 289 9.34 7.24 -4.86
C TRP A 289 10.65 6.51 -4.52
N LEU A 290 11.69 6.67 -5.36
CA LEU A 290 13.02 6.10 -5.10
C LEU A 290 13.62 6.57 -3.77
N LEU A 291 13.41 7.84 -3.41
CA LEU A 291 13.98 8.44 -2.20
C LEU A 291 13.15 8.19 -0.94
N CYS A 292 11.82 8.23 -1.03
CA CYS A 292 10.97 8.09 0.16
C CYS A 292 10.92 6.66 0.71
N TYR A 293 11.07 5.65 -0.13
CA TYR A 293 11.04 4.27 0.30
C TYR A 293 12.14 3.91 1.32
N PRO A 294 13.44 4.18 1.07
CA PRO A 294 14.49 3.88 2.04
C PRO A 294 14.37 4.71 3.31
N GLY A 295 13.95 5.96 3.23
CA GLY A 295 13.93 6.87 4.39
C GLY A 295 12.66 6.76 5.21
N ILE A 296 11.54 7.22 4.65
CA ILE A 296 10.28 7.35 5.39
C ILE A 296 9.63 5.99 5.64
N ILE A 297 9.66 5.07 4.67
CA ILE A 297 8.83 3.86 4.72
C ILE A 297 9.61 2.71 5.36
N TYR A 298 10.60 2.17 4.66
CA TYR A 298 11.29 0.95 5.11
C TYR A 298 12.42 1.21 6.11
N GLY A 299 13.16 2.32 6.00
CA GLY A 299 14.26 2.61 6.92
C GLY A 299 13.80 2.70 8.37
N VAL A 300 12.82 3.54 8.64
CA VAL A 300 12.26 3.68 10.01
C VAL A 300 11.46 2.45 10.41
N GLY A 301 10.66 1.87 9.50
CA GLY A 301 9.88 0.66 9.78
C GLY A 301 10.76 -0.48 10.29
N ALA A 302 11.90 -0.72 9.67
CA ALA A 302 12.80 -1.81 10.01
C ALA A 302 13.75 -1.53 11.19
N PHE A 303 14.25 -0.30 11.33
CA PHE A 303 15.40 -0.01 12.21
C PHE A 303 15.07 0.83 13.45
N ALA A 304 13.90 1.46 13.56
CA ALA A 304 13.56 2.28 14.71
C ALA A 304 13.59 1.51 16.04
N ALA A 305 13.11 0.25 16.05
CA ALA A 305 13.17 -0.61 17.24
C ALA A 305 14.61 -0.94 17.61
N VAL A 306 15.48 -1.23 16.63
CA VAL A 306 16.90 -1.49 16.83
C VAL A 306 17.59 -0.27 17.44
N TYR A 307 17.29 0.92 16.89
CA TYR A 307 17.80 2.19 17.41
C TYR A 307 17.43 2.41 18.87
N MET A 308 16.16 2.20 19.23
CA MET A 308 15.68 2.37 20.61
C MET A 308 16.37 1.38 21.56
N VAL A 309 16.51 0.10 21.16
CA VAL A 309 17.18 -0.93 21.98
C VAL A 309 18.65 -0.64 22.18
N ASP A 310 19.36 -0.15 21.16
CA ASP A 310 20.77 0.25 21.26
C ASP A 310 20.98 1.44 22.24
N HIS A 311 19.93 2.20 22.50
CA HIS A 311 19.92 3.27 23.53
C HIS A 311 19.32 2.82 24.87
N GLY A 312 19.22 1.50 25.11
CA GLY A 312 18.80 0.93 26.38
C GLY A 312 17.29 0.93 26.63
N VAL A 313 16.47 1.14 25.59
CA VAL A 313 14.99 1.12 25.73
C VAL A 313 14.51 -0.32 25.76
N THR A 314 13.61 -0.63 26.71
CA THR A 314 13.05 -1.97 26.90
C THR A 314 12.04 -2.34 25.81
N SER A 315 11.84 -3.66 25.59
CA SER A 315 10.86 -4.17 24.62
C SER A 315 9.43 -3.64 24.87
N HIS A 316 9.00 -3.64 26.12
CA HIS A 316 7.67 -3.14 26.52
C HIS A 316 7.48 -1.67 26.13
N PHE A 317 8.49 -0.83 26.38
CA PHE A 317 8.41 0.59 26.03
C PHE A 317 8.40 0.80 24.51
N VAL A 318 9.17 0.00 23.74
CA VAL A 318 9.15 0.04 22.27
C VAL A 318 7.77 -0.33 21.72
N PHE A 319 7.17 -1.44 22.19
CA PHE A 319 5.86 -1.86 21.71
C PHE A 319 4.75 -0.91 22.15
N MET A 320 4.82 -0.35 23.37
CA MET A 320 3.90 0.71 23.80
C MET A 320 4.00 1.93 22.88
N THR A 321 5.19 2.36 22.54
CA THR A 321 5.44 3.47 21.59
C THR A 321 4.83 3.18 20.22
N PHE A 322 5.01 1.99 19.69
CA PHE A 322 4.42 1.61 18.41
C PHE A 322 2.89 1.55 18.47
N THR A 323 2.33 1.06 19.57
CA THR A 323 0.87 1.03 19.78
C THR A 323 0.29 2.44 19.78
N ILE A 324 0.88 3.37 20.56
CA ILE A 324 0.49 4.78 20.57
C ILE A 324 0.64 5.39 19.18
N GLY A 325 1.75 5.10 18.49
CA GLY A 325 2.00 5.56 17.12
C GLY A 325 0.90 5.16 16.14
N TYR A 326 0.41 3.92 16.20
CA TYR A 326 -0.70 3.45 15.37
C TYR A 326 -2.03 4.10 15.74
N VAL A 327 -2.32 4.32 17.04
CA VAL A 327 -3.52 5.05 17.48
C VAL A 327 -3.52 6.48 16.92
N VAL A 328 -2.41 7.19 17.05
CA VAL A 328 -2.28 8.56 16.53
C VAL A 328 -2.32 8.56 14.98
N GLN A 329 -1.73 7.56 14.33
CA GLN A 329 -1.83 7.40 12.88
C GLN A 329 -3.28 7.21 12.40
N PHE A 330 -4.08 6.41 13.12
CA PHE A 330 -5.51 6.28 12.82
C PHE A 330 -6.22 7.62 12.86
N LEU A 331 -6.01 8.40 13.91
CA LEU A 331 -6.58 9.76 14.03
C LEU A 331 -6.09 10.68 12.90
N GLY A 332 -4.81 10.56 12.53
CA GLY A 332 -4.23 11.27 11.40
C GLY A 332 -4.92 10.95 10.06
N PHE A 333 -5.23 9.67 9.79
CA PHE A 333 -5.99 9.28 8.60
C PHE A 333 -7.40 9.89 8.59
N GLN A 334 -8.11 9.85 9.73
CA GLN A 334 -9.45 10.44 9.80
C GLN A 334 -9.42 11.96 9.59
N LEU A 335 -8.42 12.63 10.13
CA LEU A 335 -8.21 14.07 9.92
C LEU A 335 -7.87 14.38 8.46
N ASN A 336 -6.92 13.65 7.87
CA ASN A 336 -6.50 13.81 6.48
C ASN A 336 -7.66 13.57 5.50
N SER A 337 -8.54 12.59 5.76
CA SER A 337 -9.71 12.34 4.93
C SER A 337 -10.70 13.51 4.88
N ARG A 338 -10.76 14.31 5.94
CA ARG A 338 -11.62 15.50 6.05
C ARG A 338 -10.97 16.78 5.50
N LEU A 339 -9.65 16.90 5.67
CA LEU A 339 -8.90 18.10 5.27
C LEU A 339 -8.32 18.01 3.86
N GLY A 340 -8.13 16.80 3.33
CA GLY A 340 -7.42 16.56 2.07
C GLY A 340 -8.03 17.21 0.82
N GLU A 341 -9.30 17.62 0.88
CA GLU A 341 -9.96 18.38 -0.19
C GLU A 341 -9.68 19.90 -0.10
N ARG A 342 -9.26 20.39 1.08
CA ARG A 342 -9.07 21.83 1.37
C ARG A 342 -7.61 22.27 1.32
N VAL A 343 -6.67 21.33 1.50
CA VAL A 343 -5.23 21.61 1.60
C VAL A 343 -4.52 21.12 0.35
N GLU A 344 -3.59 21.90 -0.16
CA GLU A 344 -2.76 21.54 -1.32
C GLU A 344 -1.90 20.32 -0.98
N ARG A 345 -2.04 19.22 -1.72
CA ARG A 345 -1.35 17.92 -1.44
C ARG A 345 0.16 18.05 -1.42
N ARG A 346 0.75 18.86 -2.32
CA ARG A 346 2.19 19.07 -2.35
C ARG A 346 2.72 19.78 -1.08
N ASP A 347 1.91 20.67 -0.50
CA ASP A 347 2.27 21.36 0.74
C ASP A 347 2.14 20.42 1.95
N THR A 348 1.12 19.56 1.95
CA THR A 348 0.97 18.46 2.93
C THR A 348 2.16 17.50 2.87
N LEU A 349 2.56 17.04 1.69
CA LEU A 349 3.73 16.17 1.51
C LEU A 349 5.02 16.83 2.00
N CYS A 350 5.21 18.12 1.68
CA CYS A 350 6.34 18.88 2.16
C CYS A 350 6.36 18.97 3.70
N LEU A 351 5.24 19.32 4.32
CA LEU A 351 5.12 19.42 5.78
C LEU A 351 5.45 18.08 6.44
N LEU A 352 4.87 16.99 5.97
CA LEU A 352 5.07 15.65 6.54
C LEU A 352 6.54 15.20 6.45
N GLY A 353 7.20 15.42 5.31
CA GLY A 353 8.61 15.06 5.13
C GLY A 353 9.54 15.90 6.00
N VAL A 354 9.27 17.21 6.13
CA VAL A 354 10.05 18.11 7.00
C VAL A 354 9.85 17.75 8.49
N VAL A 355 8.61 17.55 8.92
CA VAL A 355 8.31 17.16 10.31
C VAL A 355 8.96 15.83 10.67
N PHE A 356 8.90 14.85 9.75
CA PHE A 356 9.59 13.57 9.92
C PHE A 356 11.11 13.75 10.10
N ALA A 357 11.75 14.52 9.23
CA ALA A 357 13.19 14.75 9.27
C ALA A 357 13.61 15.50 10.55
N LEU A 358 12.86 16.53 10.95
CA LEU A 358 13.12 17.28 12.19
C LEU A 358 13.01 16.38 13.43
N ALA A 359 12.04 15.47 13.47
CA ALA A 359 11.89 14.53 14.57
C ALA A 359 13.18 13.69 14.76
N TRP A 360 13.79 13.19 13.69
CA TRP A 360 15.01 12.40 13.75
C TRP A 360 16.28 13.22 13.97
N ILE A 361 16.32 14.48 13.54
CA ILE A 361 17.38 15.43 13.91
C ILE A 361 17.39 15.65 15.43
N VAL A 362 16.21 15.84 16.03
CA VAL A 362 16.10 16.02 17.48
C VAL A 362 16.55 14.75 18.22
N VAL A 363 16.14 13.56 17.74
CA VAL A 363 16.59 12.28 18.33
C VAL A 363 18.10 12.13 18.26
N TYR A 364 18.70 12.49 17.13
CA TYR A 364 20.15 12.37 16.93
C TYR A 364 20.93 13.18 17.99
N PHE A 365 20.49 14.40 18.29
CA PHE A 365 21.16 15.26 19.28
C PHE A 365 20.76 14.96 20.74
N PHE A 366 19.55 14.45 20.95
CA PHE A 366 18.97 14.24 22.30
C PHE A 366 18.30 12.85 22.40
N PRO A 367 19.05 11.75 22.36
CA PRO A 367 18.52 10.39 22.30
C PRO A 367 17.98 9.88 23.63
N SER A 368 17.04 10.60 24.24
CA SER A 368 16.34 10.11 25.44
C SER A 368 15.15 9.20 25.09
N PRO A 369 14.74 8.25 25.96
CA PRO A 369 13.59 7.39 25.69
C PRO A 369 12.31 8.14 25.31
N ALA A 370 12.02 9.25 25.96
CA ALA A 370 10.84 10.08 25.67
C ALA A 370 10.92 10.75 24.29
N VAL A 371 12.10 11.29 23.93
CA VAL A 371 12.33 11.92 22.63
C VAL A 371 12.23 10.87 21.51
N MET A 372 12.84 9.70 21.70
CA MET A 372 12.75 8.59 20.74
C MET A 372 11.29 8.12 20.55
N ALA A 373 10.54 7.93 21.65
CA ALA A 373 9.13 7.56 21.57
C ALA A 373 8.28 8.59 20.82
N THR A 374 8.52 9.88 21.10
CA THR A 374 7.84 10.97 20.38
C THR A 374 8.17 10.94 18.89
N ALA A 375 9.44 10.83 18.54
CA ALA A 375 9.87 10.80 17.13
C ALA A 375 9.34 9.57 16.39
N VAL A 376 9.36 8.39 16.99
CA VAL A 376 8.80 7.17 16.40
C VAL A 376 7.28 7.32 16.20
N THR A 377 6.57 7.89 17.16
CA THR A 377 5.13 8.19 17.03
C THR A 377 4.86 9.17 15.88
N VAL A 378 5.60 10.29 15.83
CA VAL A 378 5.53 11.27 14.74
C VAL A 378 5.85 10.62 13.39
N SER A 379 6.92 9.82 13.34
CA SER A 379 7.33 9.10 12.13
C SER A 379 6.23 8.16 11.63
N ARG A 380 5.56 7.44 12.51
CA ARG A 380 4.47 6.53 12.13
C ARG A 380 3.32 7.28 11.46
N VAL A 381 2.92 8.43 12.00
CA VAL A 381 1.89 9.30 11.42
C VAL A 381 2.36 9.85 10.07
N CYS A 382 3.57 10.41 10.03
CA CYS A 382 4.13 10.99 8.80
C CYS A 382 4.27 9.94 7.69
N THR A 383 4.76 8.72 8.01
CA THR A 383 4.91 7.62 7.04
C THR A 383 3.57 7.27 6.40
N GLY A 384 2.55 7.01 7.20
CA GLY A 384 1.24 6.65 6.67
C GLY A 384 0.63 7.76 5.82
N LEU A 385 0.57 8.98 6.35
CA LEU A 385 -0.02 10.11 5.64
C LEU A 385 0.79 10.48 4.38
N PHE A 386 2.12 10.44 4.42
CA PHE A 386 2.98 10.75 3.28
C PHE A 386 2.74 9.74 2.14
N LEU A 387 2.78 8.46 2.44
CA LEU A 387 2.60 7.38 1.47
C LEU A 387 1.28 7.55 0.72
N PHE A 388 0.17 7.70 1.44
CA PHE A 388 -1.14 7.79 0.81
C PHE A 388 -1.40 9.11 0.08
N ASN A 389 -0.86 10.22 0.57
CA ASN A 389 -0.90 11.47 -0.17
C ASN A 389 -0.06 11.40 -1.44
N LEU A 390 1.08 10.69 -1.43
CA LEU A 390 1.93 10.50 -2.62
C LEU A 390 1.24 9.59 -3.65
N TYR A 391 0.54 8.51 -3.22
CA TYR A 391 -0.31 7.70 -4.10
C TYR A 391 -1.37 8.54 -4.79
N ASN A 392 -2.13 9.32 -4.02
CA ASN A 392 -3.17 10.19 -4.56
C ASN A 392 -2.60 11.29 -5.45
N TYR A 393 -1.45 11.87 -5.09
CA TYR A 393 -0.76 12.86 -5.89
C TYR A 393 -0.34 12.28 -7.24
N THR A 394 0.26 11.08 -7.24
CA THR A 394 0.66 10.37 -8.45
C THR A 394 -0.55 10.05 -9.35
N ALA A 395 -1.66 9.60 -8.75
CA ALA A 395 -2.89 9.28 -9.49
C ALA A 395 -3.47 10.48 -10.25
N VAL A 396 -3.42 11.67 -9.65
CA VAL A 396 -3.95 12.91 -10.24
C VAL A 396 -2.98 13.56 -11.23
N ALA A 397 -1.67 13.29 -11.11
CA ALA A 397 -0.66 13.87 -11.97
C ALA A 397 -0.74 13.44 -13.44
N PHE A 398 -1.47 12.35 -13.76
CA PHE A 398 -1.56 11.77 -15.10
C PHE A 398 -3.02 11.54 -15.53
N PRO A 399 -3.31 11.74 -16.84
CA PRO A 399 -4.63 11.44 -17.39
C PRO A 399 -4.92 9.93 -17.34
N THR A 400 -6.20 9.58 -17.31
CA THR A 400 -6.68 8.20 -17.12
C THR A 400 -6.04 7.19 -18.07
N ARG A 401 -5.79 7.58 -19.33
CA ARG A 401 -5.22 6.71 -20.37
C ARG A 401 -3.79 6.21 -20.10
N VAL A 402 -2.97 6.97 -19.34
CA VAL A 402 -1.57 6.63 -19.01
C VAL A 402 -1.34 6.42 -17.52
N ARG A 403 -2.35 6.62 -16.67
CA ARG A 403 -2.24 6.63 -15.20
C ARG A 403 -1.67 5.33 -14.63
N SER A 404 -2.21 4.18 -15.01
CA SER A 404 -1.74 2.87 -14.53
C SER A 404 -0.29 2.60 -14.92
N VAL A 405 0.07 2.96 -16.15
CA VAL A 405 1.45 2.83 -16.64
C VAL A 405 2.38 3.80 -15.90
N ALA A 406 1.93 5.03 -15.65
CA ALA A 406 2.71 6.00 -14.87
C ALA A 406 2.96 5.52 -13.44
N PHE A 407 1.96 4.90 -12.78
CA PHE A 407 2.14 4.25 -11.48
C PHE A 407 3.20 3.15 -11.54
N ALA A 408 3.11 2.24 -12.50
CA ALA A 408 4.07 1.16 -12.64
C ALA A 408 5.52 1.67 -12.83
N TRP A 409 5.70 2.77 -13.57
CA TRP A 409 7.01 3.38 -13.81
C TRP A 409 7.51 4.26 -12.66
N THR A 410 6.65 4.84 -11.85
CA THR A 410 7.06 5.71 -10.74
C THR A 410 7.16 4.94 -9.44
N ASP A 411 6.07 4.42 -8.92
CA ASP A 411 6.00 3.64 -7.69
C ASP A 411 6.68 2.27 -7.84
N GLY A 412 6.37 1.52 -8.92
CA GLY A 412 6.96 0.20 -9.17
C GLY A 412 8.50 0.24 -9.21
N LEU A 413 9.09 1.16 -9.99
CA LEU A 413 10.55 1.35 -9.97
C LEU A 413 11.05 1.99 -8.66
N GLY A 414 10.21 2.72 -7.94
CA GLY A 414 10.51 3.25 -6.62
C GLY A 414 10.99 2.18 -5.63
N HIS A 415 10.48 0.95 -5.75
CA HIS A 415 10.89 -0.19 -4.90
C HIS A 415 12.35 -0.59 -5.06
N PHE A 416 13.02 -0.25 -6.17
CA PHE A 416 14.48 -0.36 -6.27
C PHE A 416 15.18 0.57 -5.28
N GLY A 417 14.61 1.74 -4.98
CA GLY A 417 15.10 2.62 -3.91
C GLY A 417 14.97 1.96 -2.53
N ALA A 418 13.87 1.27 -2.27
CA ALA A 418 13.68 0.49 -1.05
C ALA A 418 14.75 -0.61 -0.92
N TRP A 419 14.92 -1.42 -1.96
CA TRP A 419 15.93 -2.48 -1.99
C TRP A 419 17.34 -1.96 -1.75
N ALA A 420 17.79 -0.99 -2.53
CA ALA A 420 19.14 -0.42 -2.42
C ALA A 420 19.32 0.28 -1.06
N GLY A 421 18.36 1.10 -0.64
CA GLY A 421 18.42 1.84 0.61
C GLY A 421 18.47 0.94 1.84
N VAL A 422 17.62 -0.09 1.91
CA VAL A 422 17.63 -1.04 3.02
C VAL A 422 18.90 -1.89 3.03
N THR A 423 19.43 -2.27 1.86
CA THR A 423 20.73 -2.96 1.76
C THR A 423 21.86 -2.12 2.37
N LEU A 424 21.87 -0.82 2.11
CA LEU A 424 22.88 0.10 2.63
C LEU A 424 22.65 0.48 4.10
N THR A 425 21.44 0.31 4.62
CA THR A 425 21.09 0.73 5.98
C THR A 425 21.93 0.02 7.04
N GLY A 426 22.20 -1.28 6.90
CA GLY A 426 23.01 -2.02 7.87
C GLY A 426 24.42 -1.46 8.03
N PRO A 427 25.23 -1.32 6.96
CA PRO A 427 26.53 -0.67 7.02
C PRO A 427 26.47 0.76 7.56
N LEU A 428 25.53 1.56 7.08
CA LEU A 428 25.36 2.96 7.51
C LEU A 428 24.86 3.07 8.96
N PHE A 429 24.07 2.10 9.42
CA PHE A 429 23.61 2.03 10.81
C PHE A 429 24.77 1.82 11.79
N LEU A 430 25.83 1.12 11.38
CA LEU A 430 27.03 0.91 12.17
C LEU A 430 28.02 2.09 12.12
N MET A 431 27.76 3.12 11.34
CA MET A 431 28.65 4.25 11.13
C MET A 431 28.46 5.33 12.20
N GLY A 432 29.43 5.43 13.09
CA GLY A 432 29.53 6.48 14.11
C GLY A 432 28.49 6.39 15.26
N PRO A 433 28.59 7.32 16.24
CA PRO A 433 27.70 7.36 17.38
C PRO A 433 26.27 7.73 16.94
N ASN A 434 25.28 7.32 17.73
CA ASN A 434 23.84 7.51 17.44
C ASN A 434 23.45 7.08 16.03
N HIS A 435 24.15 6.08 15.48
CA HIS A 435 23.89 5.56 14.13
C HIS A 435 23.88 6.66 13.06
N LEU A 436 24.94 7.49 13.06
CA LEU A 436 25.10 8.68 12.23
C LEU A 436 24.79 8.45 10.75
N GLY A 437 25.33 7.37 10.16
CA GLY A 437 25.14 7.06 8.75
C GLY A 437 23.67 6.79 8.41
N TRP A 438 22.95 6.07 9.27
CA TRP A 438 21.53 5.81 9.07
C TRP A 438 20.70 7.09 9.11
N VAL A 439 20.95 7.98 10.06
CA VAL A 439 20.22 9.25 10.16
C VAL A 439 20.56 10.17 8.99
N LEU A 440 21.86 10.42 8.73
CA LEU A 440 22.27 11.43 7.75
C LEU A 440 22.12 10.99 6.29
N PHE A 441 22.34 9.71 5.96
CA PHE A 441 22.36 9.25 4.56
C PHE A 441 21.14 8.47 4.13
N ILE A 442 20.29 8.01 5.07
CA ILE A 442 19.04 7.31 4.77
C ILE A 442 17.83 8.13 5.17
N ILE A 443 17.69 8.48 6.46
CA ILE A 443 16.47 9.10 7.00
C ILE A 443 16.28 10.53 6.46
N LEU A 444 17.28 11.39 6.61
CA LEU A 444 17.13 12.78 6.22
C LEU A 444 16.92 12.96 4.71
N PRO A 445 17.76 12.41 3.82
CA PRO A 445 17.55 12.54 2.39
C PRO A 445 16.24 11.89 1.93
N GLY A 446 15.91 10.72 2.47
CA GLY A 446 14.69 10.00 2.12
C GLY A 446 13.39 10.69 2.53
N ALA A 447 13.43 11.60 3.50
CA ALA A 447 12.29 12.41 3.92
C ALA A 447 12.29 13.80 3.27
N MET A 448 13.39 14.53 3.36
CA MET A 448 13.47 15.93 2.95
C MET A 448 13.51 16.11 1.44
N LEU A 449 14.30 15.29 0.72
CA LEU A 449 14.45 15.49 -0.72
C LEU A 449 13.14 15.30 -1.48
N PRO A 450 12.37 14.19 -1.31
CA PRO A 450 11.09 14.04 -2.00
C PRO A 450 10.09 15.14 -1.61
N ALA A 451 10.08 15.55 -0.33
CA ALA A 451 9.23 16.63 0.15
C ALA A 451 9.54 17.97 -0.55
N LEU A 452 10.81 18.34 -0.63
CA LEU A 452 11.25 19.56 -1.27
C LEU A 452 11.08 19.49 -2.79
N LEU A 453 11.42 18.38 -3.43
CA LEU A 453 11.26 18.19 -4.87
C LEU A 453 9.80 18.39 -5.30
N ILE A 454 8.86 17.78 -4.58
CA ILE A 454 7.42 17.95 -4.85
C ILE A 454 6.99 19.40 -4.59
N ARG A 455 7.50 20.03 -3.52
CA ARG A 455 7.12 21.41 -3.19
C ARG A 455 7.59 22.41 -4.26
N ILE A 456 8.79 22.21 -4.80
CA ILE A 456 9.42 23.13 -5.78
C ILE A 456 8.91 22.85 -7.19
N PHE A 457 8.92 21.58 -7.62
CA PHE A 457 8.67 21.19 -9.02
C PHE A 457 7.30 20.55 -9.23
N GLY A 458 6.58 20.24 -8.16
CA GLY A 458 5.29 19.58 -8.24
C GLY A 458 4.17 20.51 -8.73
N ILE A 459 3.19 19.91 -9.42
CA ILE A 459 1.98 20.60 -9.87
C ILE A 459 1.02 20.86 -8.72
N ARG A 460 0.28 21.97 -8.78
CA ARG A 460 -0.83 22.23 -7.86
C ARG A 460 -2.03 21.39 -8.25
N GLN A 461 -2.71 20.81 -7.28
CA GLN A 461 -3.83 19.89 -7.49
C GLN A 461 -5.11 20.27 -6.72
N ALA A 462 -5.02 21.22 -5.77
CA ALA A 462 -6.19 21.68 -5.04
C ALA A 462 -7.17 22.40 -5.98
N HIS A 463 -8.45 22.02 -5.87
CA HIS A 463 -9.56 22.61 -6.64
C HIS A 463 -9.51 22.43 -8.17
N ALA A 464 -8.57 21.67 -8.71
CA ALA A 464 -8.51 21.41 -10.14
C ALA A 464 -9.36 20.19 -10.51
N VAL A 465 -10.26 20.34 -11.49
CA VAL A 465 -10.96 19.20 -12.10
C VAL A 465 -9.90 18.30 -12.74
N LEU A 466 -9.98 16.99 -12.51
CA LEU A 466 -9.01 15.96 -12.97
C LEU A 466 -8.61 16.13 -14.45
N GLU A 467 -9.56 16.57 -15.28
CA GLU A 467 -9.38 16.80 -16.72
C GLU A 467 -8.59 18.08 -17.04
N GLN A 468 -8.57 19.06 -16.13
CA GLN A 468 -7.81 20.31 -16.30
C GLN A 468 -6.35 20.18 -15.88
N VAL A 469 -6.06 19.33 -14.87
CA VAL A 469 -4.68 19.06 -14.41
C VAL A 469 -3.93 18.14 -15.37
N SER A 470 -4.68 17.32 -16.11
CA SER A 470 -4.12 16.32 -17.01
C SER A 470 -3.92 16.79 -18.46
N ARG A 471 -4.36 18.01 -18.79
CA ARG A 471 -4.11 18.66 -20.09
C ARG A 471 -2.72 19.20 -20.23
#